data_9451f3702e028ce1f4418ba6adf61f07
#
_entry.id   9451f3702e028ce1f4418ba6adf61f07
#
_cell.length_a   1.000
_cell.length_b   1.000
_cell.length_c   1.000
_cell.angle_alpha   90.00
_cell.angle_beta   90.00
_cell.angle_gamma   90.00
#
_symmetry.space_group_name_H-M   'P 1'
#
loop_
_entity.id
_entity.type
_entity.pdbx_description
1 polymer ?
#
loop_
_entity_poly.entity_id
_entity_poly.type
_entity_poly.pdbx_seq_one_letter_code
_entity_poly.pdbx_strand_id
1 'polypeptide(L)'
;MNVFKKLRAYLRYREAVRKADKAHEKNGERFYVMPGVKNTILIMDRYNFRKLKHKGYISHKASVTDLEKECFYATPYKNGSAKMPTSVIELKKKQYYAWYEGRVQR
;
A
#
# COMPACT_ATOMS: atom_id res chain seq x y z
N MET A 1 11.78 18.14 -1.09
CA MET A 1 11.95 17.35 0.17
C MET A 1 13.44 17.27 0.49
N ASN A 2 13.82 17.53 1.74
CA ASN A 2 15.24 17.47 2.11
C ASN A 2 15.75 16.04 2.27
N VAL A 3 17.06 15.87 2.42
CA VAL A 3 17.72 14.54 2.46
C VAL A 3 17.18 13.69 3.62
N PHE A 4 16.99 14.27 4.80
CA PHE A 4 16.52 13.52 5.97
C PHE A 4 15.09 13.04 5.80
N LYS A 5 14.22 13.89 5.28
CA LYS A 5 12.82 13.51 5.01
C LYS A 5 12.74 12.43 3.94
N LYS A 6 13.55 12.54 2.89
CA LYS A 6 13.61 11.56 1.82
C LYS A 6 14.08 10.20 2.33
N LEU A 7 15.10 10.18 3.17
CA LEU A 7 15.59 8.95 3.79
C LEU A 7 14.53 8.30 4.68
N ARG A 8 13.85 9.10 5.49
CA ARG A 8 12.77 8.61 6.37
C ARG A 8 11.63 8.02 5.54
N ALA A 9 11.23 8.71 4.47
CA ALA A 9 10.19 8.23 3.57
C ALA A 9 10.57 6.89 2.96
N TYR A 10 11.81 6.76 2.50
CA TYR A 10 12.33 5.53 1.91
C TYR A 10 12.30 4.38 2.91
N LEU A 11 12.76 4.61 4.13
CA LEU A 11 12.79 3.56 5.16
C LEU A 11 11.38 3.10 5.54
N ARG A 12 10.44 4.03 5.65
CA ARG A 12 9.04 3.68 5.93
C ARG A 12 8.41 2.87 4.81
N TYR A 13 8.68 3.24 3.57
CA TYR A 13 8.20 2.49 2.42
C TYR A 13 8.77 1.07 2.41
N ARG A 14 10.07 0.96 2.57
CA ARG A 14 10.77 -0.33 2.59
C ARG A 14 10.23 -1.25 3.69
N GLU A 15 9.99 -0.69 4.87
CA GLU A 15 9.43 -1.46 5.99
C GLU A 15 8.01 -1.92 5.70
N ALA A 16 7.18 -1.06 5.11
CA ALA A 16 5.81 -1.41 4.75
C ALA A 16 5.77 -2.54 3.71
N VAL A 17 6.61 -2.46 2.69
CA VAL A 17 6.74 -3.52 1.68
C VAL A 17 7.15 -4.83 2.34
N ARG A 18 8.13 -4.79 3.25
CA ARG A 18 8.59 -5.99 3.95
C ARG A 18 7.47 -6.61 4.79
N LYS A 19 6.68 -5.78 5.48
CA LYS A 19 5.54 -6.27 6.28
C LYS A 19 4.47 -6.91 5.39
N ALA A 20 4.19 -6.31 4.24
CA ALA A 20 3.24 -6.87 3.28
C ALA A 20 3.73 -8.22 2.75
N ASP A 21 5.00 -8.32 2.38
CA ASP A 21 5.59 -9.56 1.90
C ASP A 21 5.55 -10.67 2.96
N LYS A 22 5.84 -10.34 4.21
CA LYS A 22 5.75 -11.29 5.32
C LYS A 22 4.33 -11.78 5.55
N ALA A 23 3.35 -10.88 5.50
CA ALA A 23 1.95 -11.26 5.66
C ALA A 23 1.52 -12.19 4.52
N HIS A 24 1.95 -11.89 3.29
CA HIS A 24 1.70 -12.74 2.13
C HIS A 24 2.30 -14.14 2.33
N GLU A 25 3.52 -14.25 2.84
CA GLU A 25 4.18 -15.55 3.09
C GLU A 25 3.40 -16.40 4.08
N LYS A 26 2.73 -15.78 5.04
CA LYS A 26 1.98 -16.51 6.08
C LYS A 26 0.69 -17.13 5.57
N ASN A 27 -0.07 -16.40 4.73
CA ASN A 27 -1.40 -16.89 4.33
C ASN A 27 -1.64 -16.93 2.82
N GLY A 28 -0.68 -16.47 2.02
CA GLY A 28 -0.80 -16.51 0.56
C GLY A 28 -1.73 -15.47 -0.04
N GLU A 29 -2.36 -14.63 0.78
CA GLU A 29 -3.23 -13.58 0.28
C GLU A 29 -2.43 -12.43 -0.33
N ARG A 30 -3.08 -11.68 -1.23
CA ARG A 30 -2.48 -10.48 -1.80
C ARG A 30 -2.64 -9.33 -0.82
N PHE A 31 -1.53 -8.70 -0.43
CA PHE A 31 -1.54 -7.56 0.47
C PHE A 31 -1.17 -6.29 -0.27
N TYR A 32 -1.82 -5.20 0.11
CA TYR A 32 -1.67 -3.88 -0.50
C TYR A 32 -1.12 -2.91 0.53
N VAL A 33 -0.12 -2.13 0.14
CA VAL A 33 0.40 -1.03 0.96
C VAL A 33 -0.40 0.22 0.57
N MET A 34 -1.19 0.73 1.51
CA MET A 34 -2.17 1.78 1.26
C MET A 34 -1.88 3.02 2.10
N PRO A 35 -2.25 4.22 1.59
CA PRO A 35 -2.22 5.41 2.44
C PRO A 35 -3.29 5.29 3.53
N GLY A 36 -2.88 5.57 4.76
CA GLY A 36 -3.79 5.62 5.89
C GLY A 36 -4.08 7.05 6.32
N VAL A 37 -4.80 7.19 7.43
CA VAL A 37 -5.10 8.49 8.01
C VAL A 37 -3.90 8.99 8.83
N LYS A 38 -3.79 10.32 9.01
CA LYS A 38 -2.76 10.95 9.85
C LYS A 38 -1.35 10.52 9.48
N ASN A 39 -1.05 10.49 8.18
CA ASN A 39 0.28 10.15 7.65
C ASN A 39 0.72 8.70 7.93
N THR A 40 -0.22 7.81 8.23
CA THR A 40 0.09 6.40 8.44
C THR A 40 0.07 5.62 7.13
N ILE A 41 0.67 4.44 7.15
CA ILE A 41 0.64 3.49 6.06
C ILE A 41 -0.08 2.24 6.54
N LEU A 42 -1.04 1.75 5.77
CA LEU A 42 -1.82 0.57 6.10
C LEU A 42 -1.40 -0.61 5.23
N ILE A 43 -1.39 -1.79 5.83
CA ILE A 43 -1.23 -3.06 5.10
C ILE A 43 -2.62 -3.69 5.04
N MET A 44 -3.18 -3.82 3.85
CA MET A 44 -4.58 -4.21 3.65
C MET A 44 -4.69 -5.44 2.78
N ASP A 45 -5.58 -6.38 3.13
CA ASP A 45 -5.97 -7.47 2.26
C ASP A 45 -7.46 -7.34 1.89
N ARG A 46 -7.92 -8.21 0.99
CA ARG A 46 -9.31 -8.16 0.51
C ARG A 46 -10.31 -8.46 1.62
N TYR A 47 -9.96 -9.36 2.52
CA TYR A 47 -10.83 -9.74 3.64
C TYR A 47 -11.06 -8.56 4.57
N ASN A 48 -9.98 -7.91 5.02
CA ASN A 48 -10.07 -6.75 5.91
C ASN A 48 -10.74 -5.56 5.22
N PHE A 49 -10.49 -5.38 3.93
CA PHE A 49 -11.14 -4.33 3.14
C PHE A 49 -12.66 -4.51 3.15
N ARG A 50 -13.15 -5.71 2.87
CA ARG A 50 -14.58 -6.01 2.88
C ARG A 50 -15.20 -5.82 4.27
N LYS A 51 -14.47 -6.21 5.30
CA LYS A 51 -14.90 -6.07 6.68
C LYS A 51 -15.06 -4.60 7.07
N LEU A 52 -14.10 -3.76 6.73
CA LEU A 52 -14.18 -2.32 6.97
C LEU A 52 -15.32 -1.67 6.19
N LYS A 53 -15.53 -2.13 4.97
CA LYS A 53 -16.62 -1.66 4.11
C LYS A 53 -17.97 -2.01 4.73
N HIS A 54 -18.12 -3.24 5.21
CA HIS A 54 -19.32 -3.70 5.88
C HIS A 54 -19.62 -2.89 7.16
N LYS A 55 -18.59 -2.53 7.91
CA LYS A 55 -18.71 -1.74 9.13
C LYS A 55 -18.92 -0.25 8.87
N GLY A 56 -18.86 0.20 7.63
CA GLY A 56 -19.10 1.58 7.27
C GLY A 56 -17.87 2.49 7.35
N TYR A 57 -16.67 1.96 7.61
CA TYR A 57 -15.44 2.74 7.64
C TYR A 57 -14.93 3.09 6.23
N ILE A 58 -15.36 2.33 5.24
CA ILE A 58 -15.01 2.54 3.83
C ILE A 58 -16.32 2.66 3.05
N SER A 59 -16.35 3.55 2.05
CA SER A 59 -17.54 3.78 1.21
C SER A 59 -18.02 2.49 0.55
N HIS A 60 -19.35 2.33 0.48
CA HIS A 60 -19.97 1.21 -0.24
C HIS A 60 -19.59 1.18 -1.71
N LYS A 61 -19.21 2.33 -2.28
CA LYS A 61 -18.83 2.45 -3.68
C LYS A 61 -17.39 2.00 -3.94
N ALA A 62 -16.57 1.87 -2.90
CA ALA A 62 -15.20 1.43 -3.02
C ALA A 62 -15.15 -0.05 -3.43
N SER A 63 -14.21 -0.38 -4.31
CA SER A 63 -14.01 -1.74 -4.81
C SER A 63 -12.57 -2.18 -4.67
N VAL A 64 -12.32 -3.48 -4.88
CA VAL A 64 -10.95 -4.02 -4.88
C VAL A 64 -10.11 -3.38 -5.99
N THR A 65 -10.74 -2.96 -7.09
CA THR A 65 -10.06 -2.23 -8.16
C THR A 65 -9.45 -0.93 -7.64
N ASP A 66 -10.11 -0.27 -6.68
CA ASP A 66 -9.58 0.94 -6.05
C ASP A 66 -8.31 0.65 -5.25
N LEU A 67 -8.23 -0.50 -4.59
CA LEU A 67 -7.01 -0.93 -3.91
C LEU A 67 -5.85 -1.05 -4.91
N GLU A 68 -6.11 -1.66 -6.07
CA GLU A 68 -5.10 -1.82 -7.11
C GLU A 68 -4.59 -0.48 -7.64
N LYS A 69 -5.49 0.49 -7.80
CA LYS A 69 -5.13 1.80 -8.34
C LYS A 69 -4.40 2.68 -7.33
N GLU A 70 -4.82 2.65 -6.08
CA GLU A 70 -4.35 3.59 -5.06
C GLU A 70 -3.19 3.07 -4.22
N CYS A 71 -2.89 1.79 -4.26
CA CYS A 71 -1.82 1.22 -3.45
C CYS A 71 -0.46 1.70 -3.92
N PHE A 72 0.49 1.71 -2.98
CA PHE A 72 1.89 2.04 -3.26
C PHE A 72 2.71 0.81 -3.58
N TYR A 73 2.18 -0.38 -3.28
CA TYR A 73 2.78 -1.66 -3.55
C TYR A 73 1.73 -2.75 -3.32
N ALA A 74 1.82 -3.85 -4.06
CA ALA A 74 0.97 -5.01 -3.84
C ALA A 74 1.80 -6.28 -4.02
N THR A 75 1.63 -7.25 -3.11
CA THR A 75 2.25 -8.57 -3.24
C THR A 75 1.54 -9.38 -4.32
N PRO A 76 2.18 -10.41 -4.88
CA PRO A 76 1.47 -11.33 -5.76
C PRO A 76 0.46 -12.18 -4.99
N TYR A 77 -0.37 -12.94 -5.69
CA TYR A 77 -1.19 -13.98 -5.11
C TYR A 77 -0.32 -15.21 -4.77
N LYS A 78 -0.91 -16.17 -4.04
CA LYS A 78 -0.22 -17.38 -3.60
C LYS A 78 0.44 -18.16 -4.73
N ASN A 79 -0.21 -18.19 -5.90
CA ASN A 79 0.31 -18.88 -7.09
C ASN A 79 1.33 -18.04 -7.86
N GLY A 80 1.72 -16.89 -7.35
CA GLY A 80 2.66 -15.99 -8.00
C GLY A 80 2.06 -15.09 -9.07
N SER A 81 0.75 -15.22 -9.35
CA SER A 81 0.11 -14.37 -10.35
C SER A 81 -0.03 -12.93 -9.85
N ALA A 82 -0.24 -12.01 -10.79
CA ALA A 82 -0.39 -10.58 -10.52
C ALA A 82 0.83 -9.93 -9.85
N LYS A 83 2.00 -10.53 -10.00
CA LYS A 83 3.26 -9.92 -9.55
C LYS A 83 3.47 -8.62 -10.32
N MET A 84 3.77 -7.54 -9.59
CA MET A 84 3.97 -6.23 -10.20
C MET A 84 5.29 -6.18 -10.97
N PRO A 85 5.26 -5.77 -12.27
CA PRO A 85 6.51 -5.53 -13.01
C PRO A 85 7.30 -4.39 -12.39
N THR A 86 8.60 -4.36 -12.62
CA THR A 86 9.49 -3.31 -12.12
C THR A 86 9.00 -1.91 -12.50
N SER A 87 8.52 -1.74 -13.72
CA SER A 87 7.99 -0.45 -14.18
C SER A 87 6.81 0.04 -13.35
N VAL A 88 5.90 -0.87 -12.97
CA VAL A 88 4.75 -0.54 -12.14
C VAL A 88 5.20 -0.23 -10.71
N ILE A 89 6.15 -1.00 -10.16
CA ILE A 89 6.72 -0.74 -8.83
C ILE A 89 7.31 0.66 -8.77
N GLU A 90 8.08 1.05 -9.79
CA GLU A 90 8.70 2.38 -9.85
C GLU A 90 7.64 3.49 -9.92
N LEU A 91 6.58 3.29 -10.70
CA LEU A 91 5.49 4.27 -10.81
C LEU A 91 4.79 4.43 -9.46
N LYS A 92 4.47 3.34 -8.78
CA LYS A 92 3.80 3.38 -7.48
C LYS A 92 4.68 3.97 -6.40
N LYS A 93 5.98 3.76 -6.48
CA LYS A 93 6.96 4.39 -5.60
C LYS A 93 6.93 5.92 -5.75
N LYS A 94 6.85 6.41 -6.98
CA LYS A 94 6.70 7.85 -7.24
C LYS A 94 5.41 8.40 -6.64
N GLN A 95 4.31 7.65 -6.76
CA GLN A 95 3.04 8.01 -6.16
C GLN A 95 3.16 8.09 -4.63
N TYR A 96 3.86 7.14 -4.03
CA TYR A 96 4.11 7.14 -2.59
C TYR A 96 4.87 8.40 -2.16
N TYR A 97 5.97 8.74 -2.84
CA TYR A 97 6.76 9.91 -2.47
C TYR A 97 5.97 11.21 -2.65
N ALA A 98 5.16 11.32 -3.68
CA ALA A 98 4.30 12.48 -3.88
C ALA A 98 3.27 12.61 -2.75
N TRP A 99 2.67 11.49 -2.35
CA TRP A 99 1.74 11.47 -1.21
C TRP A 99 2.43 11.86 0.08
N TYR A 100 3.59 11.27 0.36
CA TYR A 100 4.35 11.52 1.57
C TYR A 100 4.75 12.99 1.66
N GLU A 101 5.27 13.55 0.58
CA GLU A 101 5.69 14.96 0.54
C GLU A 101 4.51 15.90 0.76
N GLY A 102 3.39 15.65 0.11
CA GLY A 102 2.19 16.47 0.27
C GLY A 102 1.64 16.45 1.69
N ARG A 103 1.76 15.31 2.38
CA ARG A 103 1.29 15.17 3.76
C ARG A 103 2.21 15.86 4.76
N VAL A 104 3.53 15.74 4.55
CA VAL A 104 4.52 16.26 5.49
C VAL A 104 4.62 17.79 5.42
N GLN A 105 4.28 18.39 4.28
CA GLN A 105 4.34 19.84 4.08
C GLN A 105 3.08 20.58 4.56
N ARG A 106 2.06 19.86 4.94
CA ARG A 106 0.80 20.45 5.44
C ARG A 106 0.85 20.72 6.93
#